data_c4dd22e9a338f96c9c351f6434723d2a
#
_entry.id   c4dd22e9a338f96c9c351f6434723d2a
#
_cell.length_a   1.000
_cell.length_b   1.000
_cell.length_c   1.000
_cell.angle_alpha   90.00
_cell.angle_beta   90.00
_cell.angle_gamma   90.00
#
_symmetry.space_group_name_H-M   'P 1'
#
loop_
_entity.id
_entity.type
_entity.pdbx_description
1 polymer ?
#
loop_
_entity_poly.entity_id
_entity_poly.type
_entity_poly.pdbx_seq_one_letter_code
_entity_poly.pdbx_strand_id
1 'polypeptide(L)'
;MLGAGQRVEDDLRRRGETNRGTIMKLLAGNQIVIVVVDGLFSLLFIAMAAGLAMTRWQGGDISATSAITIVLLSVLLLEPLHQVAAFFYIGMGGIASQKALRKWFDAAPSALMTSDSASSTPTPQRSAHVPVPEDGTIWLRNVSVGYGETEVLHGVSLDITHGGRTAIIGRSGAGKSTLLSVLSGTLPPKSGEVYVSGLDALTAAPGAIRSISASVNQRTWLFAGTVADNLAIANPNATREQMWDALRRAGVADEVEAMPKGLDSDVGEQGRLMSGGQAQRISLARAFLSGRNILLLDEPTSHVDVDSERRIIDAISQISDNTTVVMVTHRRRLLRLAHDVQRVSAGTLLPADDVDSIEDDRTETEDWA
;
A
#
# COMPACT_ATOMS: atom_id res chain seq x y z
N MET A 1 23.29 13.03 -17.23
CA MET A 1 22.17 12.07 -17.23
C MET A 1 22.34 10.86 -18.16
N LEU A 2 23.31 10.83 -19.06
CA LEU A 2 23.46 9.76 -20.09
C LEU A 2 24.06 8.41 -19.60
N GLY A 3 24.57 8.31 -18.38
CA GLY A 3 25.18 7.06 -17.89
C GLY A 3 24.32 6.22 -16.94
N ALA A 4 23.30 6.81 -16.31
CA ALA A 4 22.46 6.09 -15.35
C ALA A 4 21.35 5.30 -16.02
N GLY A 5 20.77 5.80 -17.12
CA GLY A 5 19.72 5.12 -17.86
C GLY A 5 20.19 3.80 -18.47
N GLN A 6 21.37 3.81 -19.11
CA GLN A 6 21.96 2.59 -19.69
C GLN A 6 22.29 1.53 -18.63
N ARG A 7 22.81 1.92 -17.46
CA ARG A 7 23.08 0.98 -16.36
C ARG A 7 21.82 0.33 -15.81
N VAL A 8 20.74 1.09 -15.67
CA VAL A 8 19.43 0.57 -15.19
C VAL A 8 18.82 -0.34 -16.25
N GLU A 9 18.91 0.02 -17.53
CA GLU A 9 18.43 -0.81 -18.64
C GLU A 9 19.22 -2.13 -18.73
N ASP A 10 20.54 -2.10 -18.59
CA ASP A 10 21.40 -3.29 -18.60
C ASP A 10 21.12 -4.19 -17.36
N ASP A 11 20.89 -3.61 -16.18
CA ASP A 11 20.55 -4.38 -14.97
C ASP A 11 19.15 -5.02 -15.08
N LEU A 12 18.16 -4.30 -15.60
CA LEU A 12 16.82 -4.84 -15.87
C LEU A 12 16.87 -5.94 -16.93
N ARG A 13 17.66 -5.76 -17.98
CA ARG A 13 17.85 -6.76 -19.03
C ARG A 13 18.52 -8.03 -18.49
N ARG A 14 19.60 -7.90 -17.68
CA ARG A 14 20.25 -9.04 -17.00
C ARG A 14 19.30 -9.77 -16.07
N ARG A 15 18.54 -9.07 -15.24
CA ARG A 15 17.53 -9.68 -14.34
C ARG A 15 16.42 -10.35 -15.13
N GLY A 16 15.97 -9.73 -16.22
CA GLY A 16 15.00 -10.31 -17.15
C GLY A 16 15.50 -11.59 -17.81
N GLU A 17 16.73 -11.60 -18.30
CA GLU A 17 17.36 -12.78 -18.91
C GLU A 17 17.61 -13.91 -17.90
N THR A 18 18.04 -13.59 -16.67
CA THR A 18 18.23 -14.56 -15.58
C THR A 18 16.91 -15.20 -15.17
N ASN A 19 15.86 -14.39 -15.00
CA ASN A 19 14.51 -14.89 -14.69
C ASN A 19 13.95 -15.73 -15.83
N ARG A 20 14.10 -15.28 -17.09
CA ARG A 20 13.69 -16.04 -18.27
C ARG A 20 14.41 -17.40 -18.33
N GLY A 21 15.73 -17.43 -18.09
CA GLY A 21 16.49 -18.67 -18.05
C GLY A 21 16.00 -19.64 -16.96
N THR A 22 15.69 -19.14 -15.78
CA THR A 22 15.16 -19.96 -14.66
C THR A 22 13.76 -20.49 -14.96
N ILE A 23 12.89 -19.63 -15.48
CA ILE A 23 11.52 -20.03 -15.86
C ILE A 23 11.56 -21.05 -17.00
N MET A 24 12.40 -20.84 -18.03
CA MET A 24 12.55 -21.79 -19.14
C MET A 24 13.09 -23.14 -18.70
N LYS A 25 14.04 -23.21 -17.74
CA LYS A 25 14.54 -24.46 -17.16
C LYS A 25 13.45 -25.20 -16.37
N LEU A 26 12.66 -24.47 -15.59
CA LEU A 26 11.52 -25.03 -14.84
C LEU A 26 10.44 -25.58 -15.80
N LEU A 27 10.08 -24.81 -16.83
CA LEU A 27 9.10 -25.21 -17.83
C LEU A 27 9.61 -26.43 -18.62
N ALA A 28 10.87 -26.43 -19.08
CA ALA A 28 11.45 -27.54 -19.81
C ALA A 28 11.52 -28.82 -18.95
N GLY A 29 11.92 -28.71 -17.68
CA GLY A 29 11.91 -29.84 -16.75
C GLY A 29 10.50 -30.42 -16.55
N ASN A 30 9.51 -29.57 -16.35
CA ASN A 30 8.12 -29.98 -16.20
C ASN A 30 7.57 -30.64 -17.50
N GLN A 31 7.90 -30.05 -18.67
CA GLN A 31 7.47 -30.56 -19.96
C GLN A 31 8.08 -31.94 -20.26
N ILE A 32 9.33 -32.18 -19.91
CA ILE A 32 9.98 -33.49 -20.05
C ILE A 32 9.28 -34.53 -19.19
N VAL A 33 8.96 -34.22 -17.93
CA VAL A 33 8.22 -35.13 -17.04
C VAL A 33 6.86 -35.48 -17.61
N ILE A 34 6.10 -34.49 -18.08
CA ILE A 34 4.78 -34.72 -18.70
C ILE A 34 4.91 -35.62 -19.94
N VAL A 35 5.79 -35.28 -20.88
CA VAL A 35 5.95 -36.05 -22.13
C VAL A 35 6.42 -37.47 -21.87
N VAL A 36 7.37 -37.68 -20.94
CA VAL A 36 7.91 -39.02 -20.62
C VAL A 36 6.88 -39.83 -19.84
N VAL A 37 6.25 -39.26 -18.80
CA VAL A 37 5.33 -40.02 -17.95
C VAL A 37 4.03 -40.30 -18.73
N ASP A 38 3.40 -39.31 -19.33
CA ASP A 38 2.14 -39.50 -20.06
C ASP A 38 2.33 -40.31 -21.32
N GLY A 39 3.41 -40.07 -22.09
CA GLY A 39 3.72 -40.77 -23.32
C GLY A 39 4.02 -42.25 -23.04
N LEU A 40 4.86 -42.54 -22.07
CA LEU A 40 5.27 -43.91 -21.71
C LEU A 40 4.08 -44.72 -21.12
N PHE A 41 3.30 -44.04 -20.24
CA PHE A 41 2.13 -44.65 -19.60
C PHE A 41 1.02 -44.93 -20.64
N SER A 42 0.76 -44.00 -21.53
CA SER A 42 -0.23 -44.17 -22.63
C SER A 42 0.16 -45.29 -23.57
N LEU A 43 1.46 -45.37 -23.94
CA LEU A 43 1.97 -46.39 -24.82
C LEU A 43 1.90 -47.80 -24.21
N LEU A 44 2.23 -47.92 -22.91
CA LEU A 44 2.13 -49.16 -22.15
C LEU A 44 0.66 -49.61 -22.02
N PHE A 45 -0.25 -48.68 -21.73
CA PHE A 45 -1.66 -48.96 -21.55
C PHE A 45 -2.31 -49.45 -22.87
N ILE A 46 -2.03 -48.74 -24.00
CA ILE A 46 -2.50 -49.15 -25.33
C ILE A 46 -1.92 -50.51 -25.74
N ALA A 47 -0.60 -50.72 -25.50
CA ALA A 47 0.03 -52.00 -25.82
C ALA A 47 -0.57 -53.17 -25.02
N MET A 48 -0.87 -52.94 -23.72
CA MET A 48 -1.52 -53.93 -22.88
C MET A 48 -2.96 -54.25 -23.34
N ALA A 49 -3.73 -53.18 -23.69
CA ALA A 49 -5.07 -53.36 -24.21
C ALA A 49 -5.08 -54.11 -25.55
N ALA A 50 -4.14 -53.78 -26.45
CA ALA A 50 -3.96 -54.46 -27.71
C ALA A 50 -3.55 -55.95 -27.54
N GLY A 51 -2.59 -56.19 -26.64
CA GLY A 51 -2.17 -57.57 -26.31
C GLY A 51 -3.29 -58.40 -25.76
N LEU A 52 -4.09 -57.85 -24.83
CA LEU A 52 -5.24 -58.55 -24.25
C LEU A 52 -6.34 -58.80 -25.31
N ALA A 53 -6.64 -57.83 -26.16
CA ALA A 53 -7.60 -57.98 -27.25
C ALA A 53 -7.15 -59.05 -28.27
N MET A 54 -5.87 -59.10 -28.61
CA MET A 54 -5.27 -60.02 -29.52
C MET A 54 -5.34 -61.49 -28.98
N THR A 55 -4.97 -61.68 -27.72
CA THR A 55 -5.03 -63.02 -27.08
C THR A 55 -6.46 -63.53 -26.98
N ARG A 56 -7.42 -62.71 -26.63
CA ARG A 56 -8.84 -63.07 -26.59
C ARG A 56 -9.45 -63.35 -27.97
N TRP A 57 -9.02 -62.62 -29.01
CA TRP A 57 -9.43 -62.88 -30.39
C TRP A 57 -8.84 -64.21 -30.91
N GLN A 58 -7.56 -64.47 -30.67
CA GLN A 58 -6.93 -65.74 -31.06
C GLN A 58 -7.52 -66.98 -30.33
N GLY A 59 -7.97 -66.77 -29.07
CA GLY A 59 -8.66 -67.76 -28.29
C GLY A 59 -10.11 -68.05 -28.74
N GLY A 60 -10.66 -67.25 -29.69
CA GLY A 60 -12.02 -67.34 -30.15
C GLY A 60 -13.10 -66.73 -29.23
N ASP A 61 -12.68 -66.08 -28.15
CA ASP A 61 -13.59 -65.50 -27.14
C ASP A 61 -14.32 -64.23 -27.63
N ILE A 62 -13.71 -63.52 -28.59
CA ILE A 62 -14.24 -62.23 -29.10
C ILE A 62 -14.08 -62.16 -30.63
N SER A 63 -14.97 -61.42 -31.28
CA SER A 63 -14.84 -61.13 -32.71
C SER A 63 -13.72 -60.15 -33.02
N ALA A 64 -13.22 -60.13 -34.27
CA ALA A 64 -12.22 -59.16 -34.72
C ALA A 64 -12.70 -57.72 -34.55
N THR A 65 -13.99 -57.45 -34.78
CA THR A 65 -14.60 -56.14 -34.59
C THR A 65 -14.55 -55.70 -33.12
N SER A 66 -14.86 -56.66 -32.21
CA SER A 66 -14.79 -56.38 -30.76
C SER A 66 -13.35 -56.09 -30.30
N ALA A 67 -12.36 -56.80 -30.82
CA ALA A 67 -10.93 -56.57 -30.52
C ALA A 67 -10.48 -55.17 -30.96
N ILE A 68 -10.86 -54.73 -32.17
CA ILE A 68 -10.58 -53.39 -32.65
C ILE A 68 -11.28 -52.34 -31.80
N THR A 69 -12.52 -52.58 -31.40
CA THR A 69 -13.30 -51.66 -30.55
C THR A 69 -12.63 -51.47 -29.17
N ILE A 70 -12.10 -52.55 -28.55
CA ILE A 70 -11.39 -52.48 -27.28
C ILE A 70 -10.15 -51.58 -27.41
N VAL A 71 -9.36 -51.74 -28.47
CA VAL A 71 -8.17 -50.89 -28.71
C VAL A 71 -8.55 -49.43 -28.91
N LEU A 72 -9.61 -49.14 -29.67
CA LEU A 72 -10.07 -47.77 -29.87
C LEU A 72 -10.61 -47.14 -28.58
N LEU A 73 -11.37 -47.90 -27.77
CA LEU A 73 -11.89 -47.44 -26.50
C LEU A 73 -10.76 -47.22 -25.48
N SER A 74 -9.64 -47.97 -25.56
CA SER A 74 -8.51 -47.76 -24.65
C SER A 74 -7.88 -46.40 -24.82
N VAL A 75 -7.88 -45.82 -26.02
CA VAL A 75 -7.41 -44.46 -26.28
C VAL A 75 -8.34 -43.41 -25.64
N LEU A 76 -9.64 -43.63 -25.72
CA LEU A 76 -10.64 -42.73 -25.12
C LEU A 76 -10.57 -42.73 -23.56
N LEU A 77 -10.19 -43.82 -22.94
CA LEU A 77 -10.02 -43.97 -21.49
C LEU A 77 -8.80 -43.21 -20.95
N LEU A 78 -7.87 -42.79 -21.81
CA LEU A 78 -6.68 -42.01 -21.39
C LEU A 78 -7.04 -40.54 -21.10
N GLU A 79 -8.05 -39.97 -21.75
CA GLU A 79 -8.43 -38.57 -21.59
C GLU A 79 -8.83 -38.22 -20.14
N PRO A 80 -9.69 -38.96 -19.43
CA PRO A 80 -9.99 -38.72 -18.04
C PRO A 80 -8.75 -38.80 -17.11
N LEU A 81 -7.81 -39.72 -17.43
CA LEU A 81 -6.55 -39.85 -16.68
C LEU A 81 -5.67 -38.62 -16.83
N HIS A 82 -5.56 -38.05 -18.04
CA HIS A 82 -4.85 -36.81 -18.28
C HIS A 82 -5.49 -35.61 -17.52
N GLN A 83 -6.82 -35.57 -17.44
CA GLN A 83 -7.52 -34.53 -16.67
C GLN A 83 -7.22 -34.63 -15.17
N VAL A 84 -7.21 -35.85 -14.61
CA VAL A 84 -6.84 -36.07 -13.18
C VAL A 84 -5.40 -35.62 -12.93
N ALA A 85 -4.46 -35.94 -13.82
CA ALA A 85 -3.09 -35.48 -13.73
C ALA A 85 -2.97 -33.95 -13.76
N ALA A 86 -3.72 -33.29 -14.66
CA ALA A 86 -3.76 -31.84 -14.73
C ALA A 86 -4.28 -31.20 -13.43
N PHE A 87 -5.35 -31.73 -12.82
CA PHE A 87 -5.85 -31.31 -11.52
C PHE A 87 -4.82 -31.47 -10.41
N PHE A 88 -4.05 -32.54 -10.43
CA PHE A 88 -2.99 -32.76 -9.44
C PHE A 88 -1.88 -31.69 -9.56
N TYR A 89 -1.46 -31.32 -10.77
CA TYR A 89 -0.48 -30.24 -10.98
C TYR A 89 -1.00 -28.87 -10.54
N ILE A 90 -2.26 -28.55 -10.82
CA ILE A 90 -2.90 -27.32 -10.34
C ILE A 90 -2.93 -27.29 -8.80
N GLY A 91 -3.30 -28.43 -8.18
CA GLY A 91 -3.34 -28.57 -6.72
C GLY A 91 -1.97 -28.40 -6.06
N MET A 92 -0.93 -28.97 -6.65
CA MET A 92 0.46 -28.79 -6.16
C MET A 92 0.91 -27.33 -6.23
N GLY A 93 0.58 -26.62 -7.33
CA GLY A 93 0.83 -25.18 -7.45
C GLY A 93 0.08 -24.36 -6.40
N GLY A 94 -1.16 -24.73 -6.10
CA GLY A 94 -1.97 -24.11 -5.05
C GLY A 94 -1.35 -24.30 -3.64
N ILE A 95 -0.89 -25.50 -3.33
CA ILE A 95 -0.21 -25.80 -2.05
C ILE A 95 1.09 -25.01 -1.91
N ALA A 96 1.88 -24.87 -2.97
CA ALA A 96 3.10 -24.06 -2.96
C ALA A 96 2.80 -22.59 -2.72
N SER A 97 1.78 -22.04 -3.37
CA SER A 97 1.31 -20.67 -3.17
C SER A 97 0.78 -20.43 -1.76
N GLN A 98 -0.01 -21.39 -1.22
CA GLN A 98 -0.49 -21.36 0.16
C GLN A 98 0.66 -21.35 1.17
N LYS A 99 1.70 -22.17 0.94
CA LYS A 99 2.88 -22.21 1.81
C LYS A 99 3.68 -20.91 1.75
N ALA A 100 3.79 -20.28 0.58
CA ALA A 100 4.42 -18.98 0.41
C ALA A 100 3.63 -17.87 1.12
N LEU A 101 2.30 -17.86 0.99
CA LEU A 101 1.42 -16.96 1.71
C LEU A 101 1.52 -17.14 3.23
N ARG A 102 1.47 -18.38 3.74
CA ARG A 102 1.66 -18.63 5.18
C ARG A 102 3.00 -18.11 5.67
N LYS A 103 4.09 -18.39 4.96
CA LYS A 103 5.42 -17.87 5.31
C LYS A 103 5.45 -16.35 5.34
N TRP A 104 4.71 -15.69 4.44
CA TRP A 104 4.58 -14.23 4.43
C TRP A 104 3.76 -13.72 5.62
N PHE A 105 2.65 -14.38 5.96
CA PHE A 105 1.85 -14.06 7.15
C PHE A 105 2.61 -14.31 8.45
N ASP A 106 3.37 -15.40 8.54
CA ASP A 106 4.20 -15.72 9.72
C ASP A 106 5.38 -14.74 9.88
N ALA A 107 5.87 -14.18 8.78
CA ALA A 107 6.92 -13.15 8.77
C ALA A 107 6.37 -11.73 8.93
N ALA A 108 5.06 -11.52 8.75
CA ALA A 108 4.44 -10.21 8.98
C ALA A 108 4.47 -9.91 10.49
N PRO A 109 4.84 -8.68 10.91
CA PRO A 109 4.82 -8.32 12.32
C PRO A 109 3.44 -8.59 12.91
N SER A 110 3.36 -9.28 14.03
CA SER A 110 2.11 -9.66 14.73
C SER A 110 1.15 -8.48 14.99
N ALA A 111 1.66 -7.25 14.94
CA ALA A 111 0.87 -6.03 15.08
C ALA A 111 -0.21 -5.83 13.99
N LEU A 112 -0.16 -6.56 12.87
CA LEU A 112 -1.17 -6.46 11.80
C LEU A 112 -2.28 -7.53 11.89
N MET A 113 -2.13 -8.55 12.74
CA MET A 113 -2.96 -9.76 12.70
C MET A 113 -3.72 -10.08 14.00
N THR A 114 -3.50 -9.36 15.08
CA THR A 114 -4.19 -9.68 16.34
C THR A 114 -5.22 -8.62 16.73
N SER A 115 -6.44 -8.90 16.39
CA SER A 115 -7.61 -8.42 17.12
C SER A 115 -8.04 -9.42 18.20
N ASP A 116 -7.21 -10.14 18.87
CA ASP A 116 -7.54 -10.89 20.09
C ASP A 116 -6.34 -11.76 20.50
N SER A 117 -5.56 -11.24 21.40
CA SER A 117 -4.98 -11.94 22.57
C SER A 117 -3.87 -11.08 23.17
N ALA A 118 -4.15 -10.56 24.33
CA ALA A 118 -3.14 -10.00 25.23
C ALA A 118 -2.11 -11.09 25.58
N SER A 119 -0.90 -11.00 25.05
CA SER A 119 0.24 -11.73 25.58
C SER A 119 1.32 -10.74 26.01
N SER A 120 1.60 -10.85 27.31
CA SER A 120 2.56 -10.09 28.09
C SER A 120 3.95 -10.06 27.46
N THR A 121 4.32 -8.92 26.90
CA THR A 121 5.72 -8.53 26.66
C THR A 121 6.18 -7.67 27.82
N PRO A 122 7.45 -7.75 28.28
CA PRO A 122 7.89 -7.02 29.47
C PRO A 122 7.77 -5.51 29.24
N THR A 123 6.97 -4.88 30.07
CA THR A 123 6.77 -3.43 30.14
C THR A 123 8.11 -2.73 30.42
N PRO A 124 8.56 -1.78 29.58
CA PRO A 124 9.62 -0.88 29.97
C PRO A 124 9.16 -0.10 31.21
N GLN A 125 9.99 -0.01 32.23
CA GLN A 125 9.67 0.71 33.45
C GLN A 125 9.31 2.16 33.12
N ARG A 126 8.06 2.52 33.42
CA ARG A 126 7.55 3.89 33.32
C ARG A 126 8.30 4.78 34.27
N SER A 127 8.96 5.80 33.73
CA SER A 127 9.37 6.97 34.50
C SER A 127 8.15 7.72 34.99
N ALA A 128 8.28 8.34 36.21
CA ALA A 128 7.22 8.95 36.98
C ALA A 128 6.31 9.88 36.14
N HIS A 129 5.00 9.68 36.32
CA HIS A 129 3.88 10.58 36.12
C HIS A 129 4.08 11.80 35.21
N VAL A 130 4.10 11.56 33.91
CA VAL A 130 3.93 12.63 32.91
C VAL A 130 2.45 12.79 32.68
N PRO A 131 1.87 14.00 32.72
CA PRO A 131 0.47 14.23 32.39
C PRO A 131 0.20 13.70 30.97
N VAL A 132 -0.79 12.83 30.82
CA VAL A 132 -1.21 12.34 29.50
C VAL A 132 -1.82 13.52 28.75
N PRO A 133 -1.29 13.90 27.57
CA PRO A 133 -1.82 15.01 26.79
C PRO A 133 -3.27 14.79 26.39
N GLU A 134 -4.06 15.85 26.43
CA GLU A 134 -5.50 15.84 26.13
C GLU A 134 -5.80 15.59 24.65
N ASP A 135 -7.09 15.45 24.31
CA ASP A 135 -7.60 15.21 22.97
C ASP A 135 -7.03 16.20 21.94
N GLY A 136 -6.58 15.72 20.80
CA GLY A 136 -6.00 16.53 19.72
C GLY A 136 -4.55 16.99 19.90
N THR A 137 -3.88 16.67 21.01
CA THR A 137 -2.47 17.00 21.24
C THR A 137 -1.54 15.91 20.66
N ILE A 138 -0.32 16.31 20.28
CA ILE A 138 0.74 15.40 19.85
C ILE A 138 2.00 15.70 20.65
N TRP A 139 2.59 14.65 21.20
CA TRP A 139 3.75 14.77 22.06
C TRP A 139 4.78 13.68 21.80
N LEU A 140 6.02 14.07 21.46
CA LEU A 140 7.16 13.20 21.24
C LEU A 140 8.30 13.59 22.19
N ARG A 141 8.94 12.60 22.81
CA ARG A 141 10.11 12.81 23.67
C ARG A 141 11.20 11.81 23.33
N ASN A 142 12.32 12.36 22.87
CA ASN A 142 13.56 11.63 22.58
C ASN A 142 13.31 10.39 21.70
N VAL A 143 12.50 10.56 20.65
CA VAL A 143 12.01 9.47 19.79
C VAL A 143 13.03 9.12 18.73
N SER A 144 13.46 7.86 18.68
CA SER A 144 14.23 7.32 17.56
C SER A 144 13.42 6.30 16.78
N VAL A 145 13.52 6.36 15.45
CA VAL A 145 12.72 5.57 14.52
C VAL A 145 13.52 5.16 13.30
N GLY A 146 13.25 3.98 12.78
CA GLY A 146 13.89 3.52 11.54
C GLY A 146 13.33 2.22 11.01
N TYR A 147 13.88 1.75 9.91
CA TYR A 147 13.49 0.53 9.22
C TYR A 147 14.58 -0.54 9.37
N GLY A 148 14.23 -1.70 9.93
CA GLY A 148 15.21 -2.73 10.25
C GLY A 148 16.31 -2.19 11.18
N GLU A 149 17.58 -2.35 10.81
CA GLU A 149 18.72 -1.85 11.57
C GLU A 149 19.03 -0.36 11.32
N THR A 150 18.46 0.26 10.28
CA THR A 150 18.76 1.64 9.92
C THR A 150 17.84 2.60 10.68
N GLU A 151 18.42 3.47 11.51
CA GLU A 151 17.70 4.60 12.10
C GLU A 151 17.59 5.75 11.09
N VAL A 152 16.43 6.41 11.07
CA VAL A 152 16.11 7.55 10.19
C VAL A 152 15.90 8.82 11.02
N LEU A 153 15.28 8.69 12.19
CA LEU A 153 15.08 9.78 13.13
C LEU A 153 15.79 9.46 14.44
N HIS A 154 16.46 10.46 15.03
CA HIS A 154 17.32 10.30 16.20
C HIS A 154 16.93 11.30 17.28
N GLY A 155 16.39 10.82 18.40
CA GLY A 155 16.10 11.64 19.57
C GLY A 155 15.16 12.82 19.33
N VAL A 156 14.17 12.65 18.42
CA VAL A 156 13.22 13.69 18.06
C VAL A 156 12.28 14.01 19.22
N SER A 157 12.11 15.31 19.51
CA SER A 157 11.12 15.82 20.46
C SER A 157 10.26 16.88 19.78
N LEU A 158 8.93 16.81 19.98
CA LEU A 158 7.94 17.68 19.34
C LEU A 158 6.72 17.80 20.23
N ASP A 159 6.22 19.03 20.38
CA ASP A 159 4.98 19.34 21.07
C ASP A 159 4.05 20.09 20.13
N ILE A 160 2.86 19.54 19.90
CA ILE A 160 1.80 20.21 19.14
C ILE A 160 0.55 20.24 20.02
N THR A 161 0.10 21.44 20.33
CA THR A 161 -1.12 21.65 21.11
C THR A 161 -2.37 21.36 20.26
N HIS A 162 -3.48 21.12 20.92
CA HIS A 162 -4.80 20.98 20.26
C HIS A 162 -5.06 22.19 19.36
N GLY A 163 -5.50 21.91 18.11
CA GLY A 163 -5.73 22.94 17.10
C GLY A 163 -4.46 23.58 16.53
N GLY A 164 -3.28 23.13 16.98
CA GLY A 164 -2.00 23.61 16.47
C GLY A 164 -1.80 23.23 15.00
N ARG A 165 -1.15 24.12 14.24
CA ARG A 165 -0.75 23.87 12.84
C ARG A 165 0.76 23.91 12.75
N THR A 166 1.38 22.76 12.59
CA THR A 166 2.84 22.62 12.48
C THR A 166 3.23 22.22 11.07
N ALA A 167 4.14 23.00 10.47
CA ALA A 167 4.76 22.65 9.20
C ALA A 167 6.13 21.98 9.44
N ILE A 168 6.40 20.93 8.68
CA ILE A 168 7.66 20.19 8.72
C ILE A 168 8.37 20.38 7.38
N ILE A 169 9.56 20.93 7.42
CA ILE A 169 10.42 21.16 6.26
C ILE A 169 11.70 20.32 6.35
N GLY A 170 12.43 20.22 5.24
CA GLY A 170 13.72 19.54 5.18
C GLY A 170 13.97 18.89 3.83
N ARG A 171 15.21 18.52 3.56
CA ARG A 171 15.62 17.91 2.29
C ARG A 171 14.87 16.59 2.03
N SER A 172 14.83 16.17 0.76
CA SER A 172 14.31 14.84 0.41
C SER A 172 15.13 13.76 1.13
N GLY A 173 14.46 12.75 1.70
CA GLY A 173 15.12 11.69 2.46
C GLY A 173 15.50 12.04 3.90
N ALA A 174 15.26 13.27 4.40
CA ALA A 174 15.62 13.67 5.77
C ALA A 174 14.80 12.96 6.88
N GLY A 175 13.71 12.24 6.54
CA GLY A 175 12.88 11.54 7.52
C GLY A 175 11.49 12.15 7.75
N LYS A 176 11.06 13.15 6.97
CA LYS A 176 9.75 13.81 7.13
C LYS A 176 8.57 12.84 7.05
N SER A 177 8.49 12.01 6.02
CA SER A 177 7.42 11.01 5.86
C SER A 177 7.52 9.90 6.92
N THR A 178 8.73 9.62 7.43
CA THR A 178 8.94 8.72 8.58
C THR A 178 8.31 9.30 9.84
N LEU A 179 8.48 10.60 10.08
CA LEU A 179 7.84 11.28 11.20
C LEU A 179 6.31 11.22 11.08
N LEU A 180 5.73 11.51 9.90
CA LEU A 180 4.29 11.35 9.70
C LEU A 180 3.81 9.90 9.90
N SER A 181 4.63 8.91 9.53
CA SER A 181 4.32 7.50 9.75
C SER A 181 4.26 7.13 11.24
N VAL A 182 5.09 7.75 12.07
CA VAL A 182 5.00 7.61 13.54
C VAL A 182 3.72 8.26 14.06
N LEU A 183 3.46 9.50 13.67
CA LEU A 183 2.28 10.25 14.10
C LEU A 183 0.96 9.60 13.69
N SER A 184 0.95 8.87 12.57
CA SER A 184 -0.22 8.09 12.12
C SER A 184 -0.35 6.72 12.79
N GLY A 185 0.61 6.31 13.62
CA GLY A 185 0.67 4.98 14.21
C GLY A 185 0.92 3.85 13.19
N THR A 186 1.50 4.19 12.02
CA THR A 186 1.86 3.21 10.99
C THR A 186 3.23 2.60 11.26
N LEU A 187 4.14 3.38 11.86
CA LEU A 187 5.49 2.96 12.21
C LEU A 187 5.70 3.16 13.72
N PRO A 188 5.93 2.10 14.50
CA PRO A 188 6.21 2.23 15.93
C PRO A 188 7.60 2.81 16.15
N PRO A 189 7.80 3.63 17.21
CA PRO A 189 9.12 4.10 17.60
C PRO A 189 10.00 2.95 18.12
N LYS A 190 11.31 3.03 17.89
CA LYS A 190 12.31 2.10 18.47
C LYS A 190 12.64 2.45 19.91
N SER A 191 12.65 3.75 20.22
CA SER A 191 12.89 4.29 21.57
C SER A 191 12.20 5.62 21.73
N GLY A 192 12.08 6.10 22.96
CA GLY A 192 11.38 7.33 23.31
C GLY A 192 9.89 7.12 23.54
N GLU A 193 9.16 8.21 23.73
CA GLU A 193 7.74 8.21 24.05
C GLU A 193 6.99 9.01 22.99
N VAL A 194 5.86 8.46 22.50
CA VAL A 194 4.99 9.09 21.50
C VAL A 194 3.55 9.02 21.99
N TYR A 195 2.95 10.16 22.19
CA TYR A 195 1.52 10.27 22.52
C TYR A 195 0.79 11.08 21.44
N VAL A 196 -0.31 10.53 20.98
CA VAL A 196 -1.19 11.17 20.00
C VAL A 196 -2.60 11.16 20.57
N SER A 197 -3.12 12.34 20.91
CA SER A 197 -4.44 12.48 21.57
C SER A 197 -4.60 11.59 22.80
N GLY A 198 -3.58 11.54 23.64
CA GLY A 198 -3.54 10.71 24.85
C GLY A 198 -3.24 9.23 24.63
N LEU A 199 -3.17 8.77 23.38
CA LEU A 199 -2.81 7.38 23.07
C LEU A 199 -1.30 7.22 22.95
N ASP A 200 -0.73 6.32 23.72
CA ASP A 200 0.67 5.93 23.62
C ASP A 200 0.88 5.03 22.39
N ALA A 201 1.72 5.44 21.45
CA ALA A 201 1.95 4.73 20.20
C ALA A 201 2.56 3.33 20.36
N LEU A 202 3.19 3.03 21.50
CA LEU A 202 3.75 1.70 21.79
C LEU A 202 2.74 0.74 22.38
N THR A 203 1.77 1.25 23.16
CA THR A 203 0.83 0.41 23.91
C THR A 203 -0.61 0.48 23.39
N ALA A 204 -0.90 1.45 22.52
CA ALA A 204 -2.23 1.59 21.91
C ALA A 204 -2.57 0.37 21.05
N ALA A 205 -3.85 0.00 21.05
CA ALA A 205 -4.36 -1.06 20.18
C ALA A 205 -4.04 -0.77 18.70
N PRO A 206 -3.75 -1.80 17.90
CA PRO A 206 -3.48 -1.62 16.47
C PRO A 206 -4.59 -0.83 15.78
N GLY A 207 -4.22 0.29 15.16
CA GLY A 207 -5.16 1.18 14.47
C GLY A 207 -5.86 2.23 15.34
N ALA A 208 -5.65 2.26 16.67
CA ALA A 208 -6.26 3.27 17.54
C ALA A 208 -5.86 4.69 17.13
N ILE A 209 -4.58 4.96 16.89
CA ILE A 209 -4.11 6.26 16.41
C ILE A 209 -4.69 6.58 15.02
N ARG A 210 -4.81 5.58 14.14
CA ARG A 210 -5.43 5.75 12.81
C ARG A 210 -6.92 6.06 12.88
N SER A 211 -7.60 5.68 13.96
CA SER A 211 -9.03 6.01 14.15
C SER A 211 -9.26 7.48 14.51
N ILE A 212 -8.27 8.16 15.06
CA ILE A 212 -8.34 9.57 15.48
C ILE A 212 -7.57 10.53 14.56
N SER A 213 -6.74 10.01 13.66
CA SER A 213 -5.96 10.79 12.70
C SER A 213 -6.34 10.46 11.25
N ALA A 214 -6.38 11.46 10.36
CA ALA A 214 -6.54 11.28 8.92
C ALA A 214 -5.28 11.71 8.19
N SER A 215 -4.84 10.91 7.22
CA SER A 215 -3.64 11.20 6.44
C SER A 215 -3.98 11.44 4.98
N VAL A 216 -3.40 12.50 4.42
CA VAL A 216 -3.39 12.78 2.98
C VAL A 216 -1.95 12.66 2.51
N ASN A 217 -1.67 11.63 1.73
CA ASN A 217 -0.32 11.31 1.27
C ASN A 217 0.05 12.09 0.01
N GLN A 218 1.34 12.25 -0.24
CA GLN A 218 1.89 12.86 -1.45
C GLN A 218 1.38 12.20 -2.72
N ARG A 219 1.34 10.86 -2.76
CA ARG A 219 0.67 10.09 -3.82
C ARG A 219 -0.74 9.75 -3.40
N THR A 220 -1.68 10.38 -4.06
CA THR A 220 -3.10 10.09 -3.85
C THR A 220 -3.47 8.75 -4.44
N TRP A 221 -4.18 7.96 -3.65
CA TRP A 221 -4.77 6.71 -4.08
C TRP A 221 -6.29 6.76 -3.99
N LEU A 222 -6.95 6.64 -5.13
CA LEU A 222 -8.39 6.42 -5.18
C LEU A 222 -8.65 4.95 -5.50
N PHE A 223 -9.59 4.35 -4.78
CA PHE A 223 -10.00 2.96 -5.03
C PHE A 223 -10.95 2.89 -6.22
N ALA A 224 -10.90 1.79 -6.96
CA ALA A 224 -11.85 1.54 -8.03
C ALA A 224 -13.30 1.62 -7.52
N GLY A 225 -14.15 2.30 -8.26
CA GLY A 225 -15.54 2.59 -7.89
C GLY A 225 -15.88 4.04 -8.12
N THR A 226 -16.92 4.52 -7.47
CA THR A 226 -17.44 5.89 -7.63
C THR A 226 -16.75 6.89 -6.70
N VAL A 227 -17.00 8.19 -6.91
CA VAL A 227 -16.60 9.24 -5.96
C VAL A 227 -17.25 8.99 -4.60
N ALA A 228 -18.54 8.60 -4.57
CA ALA A 228 -19.25 8.27 -3.33
C ALA A 228 -18.60 7.08 -2.61
N ASP A 229 -18.23 6.00 -3.30
CA ASP A 229 -17.55 4.86 -2.70
C ASP A 229 -16.23 5.27 -2.06
N ASN A 230 -15.47 6.13 -2.73
CA ASN A 230 -14.23 6.65 -2.19
C ASN A 230 -14.43 7.52 -0.93
N LEU A 231 -15.46 8.31 -0.88
CA LEU A 231 -15.80 9.11 0.31
C LEU A 231 -16.32 8.22 1.46
N ALA A 232 -17.12 7.19 1.15
CA ALA A 232 -17.65 6.24 2.12
C ALA A 232 -16.55 5.44 2.87
N ILE A 233 -15.33 5.31 2.31
CA ILE A 233 -14.19 4.72 3.02
C ILE A 233 -13.86 5.50 4.31
N ALA A 234 -13.99 6.83 4.28
CA ALA A 234 -13.72 7.66 5.44
C ALA A 234 -14.85 7.63 6.47
N ASN A 235 -16.10 7.57 6.00
CA ASN A 235 -17.29 7.44 6.84
C ASN A 235 -18.37 6.65 6.08
N PRO A 236 -18.51 5.33 6.38
CA PRO A 236 -19.50 4.47 5.71
C PRO A 236 -20.96 4.91 5.90
N ASN A 237 -21.24 5.67 6.96
CA ASN A 237 -22.58 6.15 7.29
C ASN A 237 -22.83 7.59 6.82
N ALA A 238 -21.92 8.19 6.04
CA ALA A 238 -22.07 9.55 5.56
C ALA A 238 -23.26 9.68 4.61
N THR A 239 -24.09 10.68 4.83
CA THR A 239 -25.15 11.04 3.90
C THR A 239 -24.57 11.67 2.63
N ARG A 240 -25.33 11.64 1.54
CA ARG A 240 -24.90 12.31 0.29
C ARG A 240 -24.67 13.81 0.50
N GLU A 241 -25.44 14.43 1.37
CA GLU A 241 -25.27 15.86 1.71
C GLU A 241 -23.94 16.11 2.42
N GLN A 242 -23.56 15.25 3.37
CA GLN A 242 -22.25 15.31 4.03
C GLN A 242 -21.09 15.07 3.04
N MET A 243 -21.27 14.17 2.07
CA MET A 243 -20.29 13.94 1.01
C MET A 243 -20.11 15.19 0.14
N TRP A 244 -21.20 15.84 -0.27
CA TRP A 244 -21.15 17.09 -1.01
C TRP A 244 -20.52 18.23 -0.20
N ASP A 245 -20.82 18.31 1.10
CA ASP A 245 -20.17 19.29 1.97
C ASP A 245 -18.66 19.10 2.03
N ALA A 246 -18.21 17.88 2.21
CA ALA A 246 -16.77 17.55 2.21
C ALA A 246 -16.10 17.91 0.86
N LEU A 247 -16.77 17.65 -0.27
CA LEU A 247 -16.27 18.05 -1.60
C LEU A 247 -16.21 19.57 -1.78
N ARG A 248 -17.22 20.31 -1.28
CA ARG A 248 -17.19 21.78 -1.28
C ARG A 248 -16.02 22.33 -0.48
N ARG A 249 -15.84 21.83 0.74
CA ARG A 249 -14.72 22.19 1.62
C ARG A 249 -13.35 21.88 0.98
N ALA A 250 -13.25 20.81 0.22
CA ALA A 250 -12.03 20.45 -0.51
C ALA A 250 -11.88 21.17 -1.87
N GLY A 251 -12.84 22.00 -2.26
CA GLY A 251 -12.81 22.79 -3.50
C GLY A 251 -12.90 21.97 -4.78
N VAL A 252 -13.62 20.81 -4.76
CA VAL A 252 -13.77 19.91 -5.92
C VAL A 252 -15.24 19.61 -6.27
N ALA A 253 -16.19 20.20 -5.52
CA ALA A 253 -17.61 19.92 -5.71
C ALA A 253 -18.11 20.25 -7.12
N ASP A 254 -17.80 21.45 -7.64
CA ASP A 254 -18.25 21.89 -8.97
C ASP A 254 -17.78 20.95 -10.09
N GLU A 255 -16.55 20.43 -9.94
CA GLU A 255 -15.98 19.51 -10.93
C GLU A 255 -16.65 18.13 -10.85
N VAL A 256 -16.97 17.64 -9.65
CA VAL A 256 -17.71 16.39 -9.47
C VAL A 256 -19.16 16.56 -9.93
N GLU A 257 -19.80 17.71 -9.70
CA GLU A 257 -21.17 17.99 -10.18
C GLU A 257 -21.22 18.04 -11.71
N ALA A 258 -20.19 18.57 -12.36
CA ALA A 258 -20.07 18.58 -13.83
C ALA A 258 -19.85 17.19 -14.45
N MET A 259 -19.53 16.16 -13.66
CA MET A 259 -19.41 14.81 -14.17
C MET A 259 -20.78 14.20 -14.51
N PRO A 260 -20.87 13.29 -15.49
CA PRO A 260 -22.14 12.75 -15.98
C PRO A 260 -23.07 12.14 -14.91
N LYS A 261 -22.49 11.64 -13.82
CA LYS A 261 -23.23 10.99 -12.71
C LYS A 261 -22.95 11.63 -11.35
N GLY A 262 -22.29 12.78 -11.28
CA GLY A 262 -21.96 13.45 -10.02
C GLY A 262 -21.19 12.53 -9.08
N LEU A 263 -21.68 12.34 -7.85
CA LEU A 263 -21.12 11.41 -6.86
C LEU A 263 -21.00 9.96 -7.32
N ASP A 264 -21.85 9.52 -8.23
CA ASP A 264 -21.86 8.15 -8.76
C ASP A 264 -20.98 7.99 -10.01
N SER A 265 -20.18 9.01 -10.35
CA SER A 265 -19.18 8.96 -11.41
C SER A 265 -18.02 8.05 -11.02
N ASP A 266 -17.60 7.18 -11.95
CA ASP A 266 -16.48 6.27 -11.78
C ASP A 266 -15.16 7.04 -11.77
N VAL A 267 -14.31 6.75 -10.79
CA VAL A 267 -12.95 7.33 -10.70
C VAL A 267 -11.90 6.50 -11.43
N GLY A 268 -12.25 5.28 -11.86
CA GLY A 268 -11.36 4.32 -12.50
C GLY A 268 -10.40 3.64 -11.51
N GLU A 269 -9.67 2.65 -12.01
CA GLU A 269 -8.62 1.99 -11.22
C GLU A 269 -7.54 3.01 -10.84
N GLN A 270 -7.23 3.11 -9.54
CA GLN A 270 -6.24 4.05 -8.99
C GLN A 270 -6.53 5.53 -9.30
N GLY A 271 -7.80 5.88 -9.62
CA GLY A 271 -8.17 7.24 -9.95
C GLY A 271 -7.78 7.69 -11.36
N ARG A 272 -7.55 6.76 -12.30
CA ARG A 272 -7.06 7.06 -13.67
C ARG A 272 -7.99 7.95 -14.50
N LEU A 273 -9.26 8.04 -14.14
CA LEU A 273 -10.23 8.90 -14.81
C LEU A 273 -10.30 10.32 -14.22
N MET A 274 -9.48 10.59 -13.20
CA MET A 274 -9.40 11.88 -12.53
C MET A 274 -8.08 12.58 -12.86
N SER A 275 -8.09 13.92 -12.89
CA SER A 275 -6.83 14.67 -12.89
C SER A 275 -6.11 14.50 -11.53
N GLY A 276 -4.78 14.71 -11.50
CA GLY A 276 -4.02 14.64 -10.25
C GLY A 276 -4.56 15.58 -9.18
N GLY A 277 -4.95 16.81 -9.58
CA GLY A 277 -5.56 17.79 -8.68
C GLY A 277 -6.94 17.39 -8.16
N GLN A 278 -7.78 16.77 -8.99
CA GLN A 278 -9.08 16.24 -8.58
C GLN A 278 -8.91 15.09 -7.58
N ALA A 279 -8.04 14.13 -7.90
CA ALA A 279 -7.75 13.01 -7.01
C ALA A 279 -7.25 13.50 -5.64
N GLN A 280 -6.34 14.47 -5.63
CA GLN A 280 -5.80 15.05 -4.39
C GLN A 280 -6.89 15.74 -3.57
N ARG A 281 -7.77 16.52 -4.19
CA ARG A 281 -8.88 17.18 -3.49
C ARG A 281 -9.95 16.19 -3.01
N ILE A 282 -10.21 15.10 -3.73
CA ILE A 282 -11.09 14.02 -3.24
C ILE A 282 -10.45 13.33 -2.02
N SER A 283 -9.13 13.13 -2.01
CA SER A 283 -8.44 12.60 -0.83
C SER A 283 -8.53 13.55 0.37
N LEU A 284 -8.45 14.86 0.13
CA LEU A 284 -8.67 15.87 1.17
C LEU A 284 -10.13 15.87 1.67
N ALA A 285 -11.11 15.74 0.76
CA ALA A 285 -12.51 15.58 1.12
C ALA A 285 -12.75 14.34 2.00
N ARG A 286 -12.09 13.21 1.72
CA ARG A 286 -12.10 12.03 2.62
C ARG A 286 -11.60 12.38 4.01
N ALA A 287 -10.48 13.10 4.10
CA ALA A 287 -9.94 13.52 5.39
C ALA A 287 -10.95 14.40 6.16
N PHE A 288 -11.59 15.34 5.52
CA PHE A 288 -12.62 16.20 6.14
C PHE A 288 -13.86 15.43 6.57
N LEU A 289 -14.34 14.50 5.71
CA LEU A 289 -15.52 13.67 5.98
C LEU A 289 -15.30 12.70 7.15
N SER A 290 -14.05 12.35 7.43
CA SER A 290 -13.70 11.45 8.54
C SER A 290 -14.04 12.02 9.91
N GLY A 291 -14.14 13.36 10.04
CA GLY A 291 -14.40 14.06 11.29
C GLY A 291 -13.30 13.92 12.35
N ARG A 292 -12.09 13.52 11.95
CA ARG A 292 -10.98 13.28 12.87
C ARG A 292 -10.31 14.58 13.29
N ASN A 293 -9.86 14.62 14.53
CA ASN A 293 -9.29 15.85 15.14
C ASN A 293 -7.82 16.08 14.76
N ILE A 294 -7.16 15.13 14.10
CA ILE A 294 -5.76 15.25 13.66
C ILE A 294 -5.68 15.00 12.17
N LEU A 295 -5.11 15.95 11.42
CA LEU A 295 -4.83 15.83 9.99
C LEU A 295 -3.32 15.82 9.73
N LEU A 296 -2.85 14.79 9.05
CA LEU A 296 -1.47 14.60 8.63
C LEU A 296 -1.40 14.76 7.11
N LEU A 297 -0.73 15.81 6.64
CA LEU A 297 -0.66 16.16 5.22
C LEU A 297 0.77 16.02 4.72
N ASP A 298 1.02 15.09 3.81
CA ASP A 298 2.34 14.88 3.20
C ASP A 298 2.36 15.50 1.80
N GLU A 299 3.00 16.64 1.66
CA GLU A 299 3.11 17.42 0.43
C GLU A 299 1.78 17.55 -0.34
N PRO A 300 0.72 18.10 0.27
CA PRO A 300 -0.65 18.03 -0.26
C PRO A 300 -0.83 18.77 -1.59
N THR A 301 0.13 19.60 -2.00
CA THR A 301 0.11 20.35 -3.28
C THR A 301 1.18 19.91 -4.27
N SER A 302 1.80 18.74 -4.05
CA SER A 302 2.77 18.19 -4.99
C SER A 302 2.08 17.64 -6.25
N HIS A 303 2.72 17.81 -7.40
CA HIS A 303 2.27 17.26 -8.69
C HIS A 303 0.87 17.71 -9.15
N VAL A 304 0.38 18.86 -8.68
CA VAL A 304 -0.88 19.45 -9.12
C VAL A 304 -0.62 20.75 -9.88
N ASP A 305 -1.57 21.14 -10.72
CA ASP A 305 -1.56 22.43 -11.42
C ASP A 305 -1.78 23.60 -10.46
N VAL A 306 -1.49 24.84 -10.92
CA VAL A 306 -1.53 26.06 -10.10
C VAL A 306 -2.92 26.34 -9.54
N ASP A 307 -3.98 26.06 -10.30
CA ASP A 307 -5.35 26.31 -9.85
C ASP A 307 -5.78 25.30 -8.79
N SER A 308 -5.42 24.03 -8.97
CA SER A 308 -5.60 22.98 -7.96
C SER A 308 -4.78 23.26 -6.70
N GLU A 309 -3.54 23.73 -6.83
CA GLU A 309 -2.71 24.15 -5.68
C GLU A 309 -3.41 25.25 -4.88
N ARG A 310 -3.93 26.29 -5.54
CA ARG A 310 -4.64 27.38 -4.86
C ARG A 310 -5.85 26.85 -4.09
N ARG A 311 -6.70 26.05 -4.73
CA ARG A 311 -7.89 25.46 -4.09
C ARG A 311 -7.56 24.58 -2.90
N ILE A 312 -6.47 23.80 -2.96
CA ILE A 312 -6.00 22.98 -1.83
C ILE A 312 -5.53 23.88 -0.68
N ILE A 313 -4.77 24.95 -0.96
CA ILE A 313 -4.33 25.90 0.07
C ILE A 313 -5.53 26.59 0.72
N ASP A 314 -6.51 27.02 -0.06
CA ASP A 314 -7.74 27.63 0.44
C ASP A 314 -8.53 26.65 1.32
N ALA A 315 -8.64 25.38 0.92
CA ALA A 315 -9.30 24.34 1.71
C ALA A 315 -8.58 24.09 3.04
N ILE A 316 -7.24 24.05 3.04
CA ILE A 316 -6.43 23.89 4.26
C ILE A 316 -6.54 25.11 5.18
N SER A 317 -6.62 26.32 4.63
CA SER A 317 -6.77 27.55 5.41
C SER A 317 -8.09 27.59 6.19
N GLN A 318 -9.13 26.94 5.68
CA GLN A 318 -10.48 26.89 6.27
C GLN A 318 -10.66 25.73 7.27
N ILE A 319 -9.62 24.93 7.54
CA ILE A 319 -9.68 23.88 8.57
C ILE A 319 -9.94 24.55 9.93
N SER A 320 -10.88 23.97 10.70
CA SER A 320 -11.25 24.46 12.02
C SER A 320 -10.04 24.51 12.97
N ASP A 321 -9.99 25.51 13.83
CA ASP A 321 -8.97 25.65 14.88
C ASP A 321 -9.07 24.55 15.96
N ASN A 322 -10.14 23.74 15.93
CA ASN A 322 -10.26 22.53 16.76
C ASN A 322 -9.57 21.30 16.13
N THR A 323 -8.96 21.45 14.94
CA THR A 323 -8.29 20.36 14.25
C THR A 323 -6.79 20.60 14.24
N THR A 324 -6.03 19.70 14.84
CA THR A 324 -4.57 19.72 14.81
C THR A 324 -4.08 19.31 13.43
N VAL A 325 -3.20 20.11 12.84
CA VAL A 325 -2.69 19.88 11.49
C VAL A 325 -1.17 19.76 11.51
N VAL A 326 -0.66 18.65 11.02
CA VAL A 326 0.78 18.48 10.75
C VAL A 326 0.97 18.36 9.26
N MET A 327 1.72 19.28 8.66
CA MET A 327 1.92 19.29 7.22
C MET A 327 3.41 19.25 6.85
N VAL A 328 3.78 18.31 6.00
CA VAL A 328 5.08 18.33 5.32
C VAL A 328 4.92 19.16 4.06
N THR A 329 5.69 20.21 3.92
CA THR A 329 5.61 21.10 2.74
C THR A 329 6.88 21.93 2.58
N HIS A 330 7.17 22.31 1.36
CA HIS A 330 8.17 23.32 1.00
C HIS A 330 7.52 24.57 0.36
N ARG A 331 6.19 24.61 0.28
CA ARG A 331 5.43 25.71 -0.33
C ARG A 331 5.26 26.87 0.65
N ARG A 332 5.81 28.04 0.34
CA ARG A 332 5.73 29.24 1.20
C ARG A 332 4.29 29.61 1.61
N ARG A 333 3.31 29.41 0.72
CA ARG A 333 1.90 29.71 1.03
C ARG A 333 1.35 28.79 2.13
N LEU A 334 1.72 27.51 2.15
CA LEU A 334 1.32 26.59 3.20
C LEU A 334 2.10 26.84 4.49
N LEU A 335 3.39 27.22 4.42
CA LEU A 335 4.18 27.58 5.59
C LEU A 335 3.57 28.77 6.36
N ARG A 336 2.98 29.75 5.66
CA ARG A 336 2.28 30.87 6.29
C ARG A 336 1.01 30.50 7.04
N LEU A 337 0.44 29.32 6.81
CA LEU A 337 -0.70 28.80 7.56
C LEU A 337 -0.29 28.07 8.84
N ALA A 338 1.00 27.78 9.01
CA ALA A 338 1.53 27.11 10.19
C ALA A 338 1.74 28.11 11.34
N HIS A 339 1.43 27.68 12.56
CA HIS A 339 1.75 28.41 13.79
C HIS A 339 3.20 28.15 14.22
N ASP A 340 3.74 26.98 13.84
CA ASP A 340 5.09 26.53 14.14
C ASP A 340 5.71 25.84 12.92
N VAL A 341 7.00 26.06 12.68
CA VAL A 341 7.74 25.42 11.59
C VAL A 341 8.94 24.70 12.15
N GLN A 342 9.01 23.41 11.85
CA GLN A 342 10.07 22.51 12.28
C GLN A 342 10.88 22.00 11.09
N ARG A 343 12.21 21.97 11.22
CA ARG A 343 13.11 21.47 10.18
C ARG A 343 13.66 20.11 10.56
N VAL A 344 13.46 19.13 9.71
CA VAL A 344 14.15 17.83 9.83
C VAL A 344 15.47 17.91 9.08
N SER A 345 16.57 17.72 9.81
CA SER A 345 17.93 17.70 9.27
C SER A 345 18.72 16.55 9.87
N ALA A 346 19.31 15.72 9.02
CA ALA A 346 20.09 14.54 9.43
C ALA A 346 19.38 13.68 10.52
N GLY A 347 18.07 13.49 10.39
CA GLY A 347 17.27 12.69 11.32
C GLY A 347 16.92 13.37 12.65
N THR A 348 17.31 14.62 12.86
CA THR A 348 16.94 15.41 14.03
C THR A 348 15.91 16.50 13.67
N LEU A 349 15.14 16.95 14.66
CA LEU A 349 14.15 18.01 14.50
C LEU A 349 14.66 19.29 15.19
N LEU A 350 14.60 20.40 14.48
CA LEU A 350 15.04 21.72 14.94
C LEU A 350 13.96 22.76 14.63
N PRO A 351 13.71 23.75 15.49
CA PRO A 351 12.87 24.89 15.14
C PRO A 351 13.43 25.62 13.90
N ALA A 352 12.56 26.10 13.03
CA ALA A 352 12.95 26.92 11.88
C ALA A 352 12.62 28.39 12.18
N ASP A 353 13.63 29.15 12.63
CA ASP A 353 13.47 30.51 13.15
C ASP A 353 13.10 31.55 12.09
N ASP A 354 13.21 31.24 10.77
CA ASP A 354 12.92 32.20 9.71
C ASP A 354 12.32 31.50 8.47
N VAL A 355 11.03 31.70 8.26
CA VAL A 355 10.27 31.16 7.10
C VAL A 355 10.67 31.88 5.80
N ASP A 356 11.13 33.12 5.88
CA ASP A 356 11.51 33.92 4.71
C ASP A 356 12.91 33.56 4.17
N SER A 357 13.77 32.95 5.02
CA SER A 357 15.11 32.46 4.63
C SER A 357 15.10 31.08 3.96
N ILE A 358 13.93 30.44 3.85
CA ILE A 358 13.81 29.16 3.15
C ILE A 358 13.90 29.41 1.64
N GLU A 359 15.14 29.34 1.12
CA GLU A 359 15.37 29.33 -0.33
C GLU A 359 14.62 28.16 -0.97
N ASP A 360 13.94 28.44 -2.08
CA ASP A 360 13.29 27.43 -2.89
C ASP A 360 14.41 26.50 -3.41
N ASP A 361 14.50 25.29 -2.88
CA ASP A 361 15.51 24.25 -3.20
C ASP A 361 15.46 23.85 -4.71
N ARG A 362 14.79 24.64 -5.55
CA ARG A 362 14.69 24.47 -7.00
C ARG A 362 15.85 25.08 -7.76
N THR A 363 16.68 25.94 -7.14
CA THR A 363 17.76 26.63 -7.85
C THR A 363 19.02 25.80 -8.01
N GLU A 364 19.16 24.65 -7.32
CA GLU A 364 20.35 23.77 -7.47
C GLU A 364 20.19 22.68 -8.55
N THR A 365 19.06 22.60 -9.28
CA THR A 365 18.87 21.59 -10.34
C THR A 365 19.07 22.15 -11.76
N GLU A 366 19.37 23.44 -11.95
CA GLU A 366 19.63 24.00 -13.27
C GLU A 366 21.12 24.04 -13.71
N ASP A 367 22.07 23.67 -12.82
CA ASP A 367 23.50 23.64 -13.17
C ASP A 367 24.00 22.32 -13.78
N TRP A 368 23.09 21.46 -14.25
CA TRP A 368 23.43 20.23 -15.00
C TRP A 368 22.73 20.22 -16.37
N ALA A 369 22.97 21.25 -17.20
CA ALA A 369 22.68 21.22 -18.63
C ALA A 369 23.94 20.91 -19.44
#